data_ed85723449d0199f31f029993436696d
#
_entry.id   ed85723449d0199f31f029993436696d
#
_cell.length_a   1.000
_cell.length_b   1.000
_cell.length_c   1.000
_cell.angle_alpha   90.00
_cell.angle_beta   90.00
_cell.angle_gamma   90.00
#
_symmetry.space_group_name_H-M   'P 1'
#
loop_
_entity.id
_entity.type
_entity.pdbx_description
1 polymer ?
#
loop_
_entity_poly.entity_id
_entity_poly.type
_entity_poly.pdbx_seq_one_letter_code
_entity_poly.pdbx_strand_id
1 'polypeptide(L)'
;QMCIRDSGYKVAKFLQDICHREDPTRPVTCGMDQVSCVLANGFAAMIDIPGLNYRTQRYQESYDQLPQNLILGSETASTVSSRGVYKFPVEDKKGAKYEDHQCSSYDVEVCPWSNIPDEDFALADDHHWTIGQFVWTGFDYLGEPSPYDTDSWPNHSSMFGIIDPVSYT
;
A
#
# COMPACT_ATOMS: atom_id res chain seq x y z
N GLN A 1 4.55 5.85 10.15
CA GLN A 1 4.33 7.26 9.79
C GLN A 1 3.65 7.96 10.95
N MET A 2 4.27 8.99 11.49
CA MET A 2 3.69 9.80 12.57
C MET A 2 2.64 10.75 11.99
N CYS A 3 1.53 10.85 12.68
CA CYS A 3 0.55 11.90 12.46
C CYS A 3 1.21 13.25 12.77
N ILE A 4 1.75 13.89 11.75
CA ILE A 4 2.43 15.16 11.91
C ILE A 4 1.34 16.24 12.00
N ARG A 5 1.10 16.73 13.22
CA ARG A 5 0.18 17.85 13.46
C ARG A 5 0.64 19.08 12.66
N ASP A 6 0.05 20.23 12.83
CA ASP A 6 0.19 21.48 12.06
C ASP A 6 1.49 21.73 11.27
N SER A 7 2.63 21.20 11.71
CA SER A 7 3.90 21.31 11.00
C SER A 7 3.94 20.47 9.71
N GLY A 8 3.28 19.30 9.69
CA GLY A 8 3.27 18.41 8.52
C GLY A 8 2.54 19.02 7.32
N TYR A 9 1.40 19.67 7.55
CA TYR A 9 0.68 20.40 6.52
C TYR A 9 1.57 21.47 5.85
N LYS A 10 2.24 22.29 6.65
CA LYS A 10 3.12 23.37 6.13
C LYS A 10 4.30 22.85 5.34
N VAL A 11 4.93 21.77 5.83
CA VAL A 11 6.06 21.14 5.14
C VAL A 11 5.61 20.52 3.83
N ALA A 12 4.50 19.79 3.83
CA ALA A 12 3.98 19.16 2.62
C ALA A 12 3.59 20.21 1.57
N LYS A 13 2.92 21.29 1.99
CA LYS A 13 2.63 22.40 1.08
C LYS A 13 3.90 23.00 0.47
N PHE A 14 4.90 23.24 1.28
CA PHE A 14 6.18 23.78 0.81
C PHE A 14 6.85 22.83 -0.20
N LEU A 15 6.85 21.53 0.08
CA LEU A 15 7.42 20.54 -0.83
C LEU A 15 6.62 20.43 -2.14
N GLN A 16 5.31 20.47 -2.08
CA GLN A 16 4.45 20.49 -3.26
C GLN A 16 4.68 21.75 -4.10
N ASP A 17 4.80 22.92 -3.47
CA ASP A 17 5.13 24.18 -4.15
C ASP A 17 6.50 24.10 -4.86
N ILE A 18 7.48 23.39 -4.28
CA ILE A 18 8.76 23.11 -4.96
C ILE A 18 8.55 22.22 -6.18
N CYS A 19 7.82 21.12 -6.05
CA CYS A 19 7.54 20.23 -7.16
C CYS A 19 6.87 20.96 -8.33
N HIS A 20 5.86 21.77 -8.04
CA HIS A 20 5.17 22.57 -9.07
C HIS A 20 6.05 23.64 -9.72
N ARG A 21 7.00 24.19 -8.97
CA ARG A 21 7.97 25.14 -9.53
C ARG A 21 8.95 24.46 -10.48
N GLU A 22 9.41 23.27 -10.14
CA GLU A 22 10.38 22.52 -10.96
C GLU A 22 9.70 21.79 -12.14
N ASP A 23 8.48 21.28 -11.94
CA ASP A 23 7.68 20.65 -12.99
C ASP A 23 6.19 20.98 -12.82
N PRO A 24 5.69 22.06 -13.41
CA PRO A 24 4.28 22.44 -13.30
C PRO A 24 3.33 21.56 -14.12
N THR A 25 3.84 20.57 -14.85
CA THR A 25 3.04 19.75 -15.77
C THR A 25 2.49 18.48 -15.11
N ARG A 26 2.96 18.14 -13.91
CA ARG A 26 2.58 16.92 -13.20
C ARG A 26 1.99 17.22 -11.84
N PRO A 27 0.89 16.53 -11.48
CA PRO A 27 0.36 16.62 -10.12
C PRO A 27 1.26 15.90 -9.11
N VAL A 28 1.18 16.33 -7.87
CA VAL A 28 1.93 15.78 -6.75
C VAL A 28 1.05 14.87 -5.92
N THR A 29 1.57 13.72 -5.57
CA THR A 29 0.93 12.78 -4.63
C THR A 29 1.86 12.44 -3.48
N CYS A 30 1.28 11.92 -2.41
CA CYS A 30 2.01 11.42 -1.26
C CYS A 30 1.25 10.24 -0.64
N GLY A 31 1.95 9.17 -0.32
CA GLY A 31 1.37 8.01 0.35
C GLY A 31 0.97 8.31 1.80
N MET A 32 -0.27 8.00 2.17
CA MET A 32 -0.86 8.28 3.47
C MET A 32 -1.46 7.01 4.08
N ASP A 33 -0.94 6.58 5.23
CA ASP A 33 -1.48 5.43 5.98
C ASP A 33 -2.46 5.83 7.09
N GLN A 34 -2.21 6.96 7.75
CA GLN A 34 -3.03 7.44 8.87
C GLN A 34 -4.20 8.32 8.41
N VAL A 35 -5.16 7.70 7.70
CA VAL A 35 -6.24 8.40 7.00
C VAL A 35 -7.00 9.38 7.90
N SER A 36 -7.45 8.96 9.09
CA SER A 36 -8.18 9.84 10.00
C SER A 36 -7.40 11.10 10.37
N CYS A 37 -6.08 10.95 10.53
CA CYS A 37 -5.22 12.06 10.89
C CYS A 37 -5.04 13.06 9.73
N VAL A 38 -4.79 12.56 8.53
CA VAL A 38 -4.53 13.43 7.37
C VAL A 38 -5.81 14.12 6.87
N LEU A 39 -6.98 13.52 7.11
CA LEU A 39 -8.27 14.18 6.89
C LEU A 39 -8.48 15.30 7.91
N ALA A 40 -8.30 14.99 9.21
CA ALA A 40 -8.57 15.94 10.29
C ALA A 40 -7.65 17.17 10.30
N ASN A 41 -6.40 17.04 9.87
CA ASN A 41 -5.42 18.13 9.88
C ASN A 41 -5.29 18.86 8.54
N GLY A 42 -6.09 18.51 7.53
CA GLY A 42 -6.09 19.13 6.21
C GLY A 42 -4.93 18.76 5.28
N PHE A 43 -4.07 17.83 5.70
CA PHE A 43 -2.93 17.39 4.88
C PHE A 43 -3.40 16.77 3.56
N ALA A 44 -4.37 15.84 3.62
CA ALA A 44 -4.88 15.18 2.43
C ALA A 44 -5.60 16.15 1.47
N ALA A 45 -6.28 17.15 2.02
CA ALA A 45 -6.98 18.16 1.21
C ALA A 45 -6.04 19.14 0.48
N MET A 46 -4.78 19.19 0.88
CA MET A 46 -3.80 20.12 0.32
C MET A 46 -2.99 19.50 -0.84
N ILE A 47 -2.79 18.18 -0.83
CA ILE A 47 -2.05 17.46 -1.88
C ILE A 47 -2.91 17.39 -3.15
N ASP A 48 -2.32 17.52 -4.34
CA ASP A 48 -3.07 17.48 -5.60
C ASP A 48 -3.84 16.17 -5.77
N ILE A 49 -3.17 15.05 -5.49
CA ILE A 49 -3.75 13.71 -5.57
C ILE A 49 -3.57 13.00 -4.22
N PRO A 50 -4.66 12.80 -3.47
CA PRO A 50 -4.59 12.01 -2.25
C PRO A 50 -4.22 10.56 -2.52
N GLY A 51 -3.04 10.14 -2.05
CA GLY A 51 -2.54 8.77 -2.16
C GLY A 51 -2.77 8.01 -0.85
N LEU A 52 -3.57 6.95 -0.87
CA LEU A 52 -3.81 6.13 0.31
C LEU A 52 -3.01 4.84 0.24
N ASN A 53 -2.26 4.56 1.31
CA ASN A 53 -1.58 3.28 1.47
C ASN A 53 -2.54 2.31 2.15
N TYR A 54 -2.91 1.25 1.43
CA TYR A 54 -3.89 0.27 1.93
C TYR A 54 -5.21 0.95 2.32
N ARG A 55 -5.89 0.51 3.35
CA ARG A 55 -7.08 1.18 3.93
C ARG A 55 -8.23 1.37 2.93
N THR A 56 -8.45 0.40 2.04
CA THR A 56 -9.53 0.43 1.04
C THR A 56 -10.90 0.76 1.64
N GLN A 57 -11.16 0.30 2.85
CA GLN A 57 -12.39 0.60 3.60
C GLN A 57 -12.58 2.09 3.95
N ARG A 58 -11.55 2.91 3.75
CA ARG A 58 -11.58 4.36 3.99
C ARG A 58 -11.65 5.19 2.71
N TYR A 59 -11.65 4.55 1.55
CA TYR A 59 -11.64 5.26 0.27
C TYR A 59 -12.90 6.07 0.06
N GLN A 60 -14.08 5.50 0.29
CA GLN A 60 -15.35 6.22 0.15
C GLN A 60 -15.42 7.43 1.09
N GLU A 61 -15.06 7.26 2.37
CA GLU A 61 -15.02 8.37 3.33
C GLU A 61 -14.05 9.47 2.89
N SER A 62 -12.89 9.09 2.38
CA SER A 62 -11.89 10.05 1.91
C SER A 62 -12.39 10.80 0.67
N TYR A 63 -13.01 10.09 -0.27
CA TYR A 63 -13.63 10.69 -1.45
C TYR A 63 -14.70 11.72 -1.06
N ASP A 64 -15.57 11.38 -0.12
CA ASP A 64 -16.66 12.25 0.31
C ASP A 64 -16.18 13.53 1.03
N GLN A 65 -15.03 13.47 1.70
CA GLN A 65 -14.50 14.58 2.50
C GLN A 65 -13.48 15.43 1.75
N LEU A 66 -12.84 14.90 0.71
CA LEU A 66 -11.73 15.59 0.05
C LEU A 66 -12.20 16.40 -1.17
N PRO A 67 -11.71 17.64 -1.32
CA PRO A 67 -12.12 18.51 -2.41
C PRO A 67 -11.68 18.07 -3.80
N GLN A 68 -10.70 17.17 -3.87
CA GLN A 68 -10.17 16.67 -5.15
C GLN A 68 -11.15 15.73 -5.86
N ASN A 69 -12.07 15.11 -5.13
CA ASN A 69 -13.02 14.11 -5.65
C ASN A 69 -12.35 12.98 -6.43
N LEU A 70 -11.21 12.54 -5.97
CA LEU A 70 -10.47 11.40 -6.51
C LEU A 70 -9.54 10.80 -5.44
N ILE A 71 -9.21 9.51 -5.60
CA ILE A 71 -8.30 8.79 -4.72
C ILE A 71 -7.33 7.96 -5.56
N LEU A 72 -6.07 7.92 -5.15
CA LEU A 72 -5.05 7.04 -5.68
C LEU A 72 -4.68 5.98 -4.64
N GLY A 73 -4.64 4.72 -5.01
CA GLY A 73 -4.02 3.67 -4.21
C GLY A 73 -2.50 3.78 -4.32
N SER A 74 -1.87 4.57 -3.44
CA SER A 74 -0.44 4.83 -3.52
C SER A 74 0.42 3.65 -3.07
N GLU A 75 -0.16 2.72 -2.34
CA GLU A 75 0.43 1.42 -1.99
C GLU A 75 -0.69 0.45 -1.66
N THR A 76 -0.82 -0.61 -2.44
CA THR A 76 -1.93 -1.57 -2.33
C THR A 76 -1.45 -3.00 -2.27
N ALA A 77 -2.34 -3.92 -2.00
CA ALA A 77 -2.16 -5.36 -1.89
C ALA A 77 -1.18 -5.77 -0.78
N SER A 78 0.11 -5.88 -1.00
CA SER A 78 1.06 -6.58 -0.11
C SER A 78 0.62 -8.02 0.15
N THR A 79 0.26 -8.70 -0.90
CA THR A 79 -0.11 -10.11 -0.87
C THR A 79 1.13 -10.95 -0.86
N VAL A 80 1.10 -12.05 -0.11
CA VAL A 80 2.24 -12.94 0.04
C VAL A 80 2.11 -14.08 -0.95
N SER A 81 2.94 -14.09 -1.98
CA SER A 81 2.85 -15.10 -3.05
C SER A 81 4.19 -15.61 -3.55
N SER A 82 5.25 -14.82 -3.47
CA SER A 82 6.58 -15.24 -3.94
C SER A 82 7.28 -16.16 -2.96
N ARG A 83 7.92 -17.20 -3.47
CA ARG A 83 8.81 -18.09 -2.73
C ARG A 83 8.23 -18.76 -1.50
N GLY A 84 6.95 -18.75 -1.35
CA GLY A 84 6.29 -19.49 -0.29
C GLY A 84 6.23 -20.98 -0.63
N VAL A 85 5.58 -21.72 0.23
CA VAL A 85 5.27 -23.13 0.02
C VAL A 85 3.77 -23.31 -0.21
N TYR A 86 3.38 -24.43 -0.79
CA TYR A 86 1.97 -24.71 -1.04
C TYR A 86 1.33 -25.29 0.23
N LYS A 87 0.68 -24.45 1.00
CA LYS A 87 -0.01 -24.84 2.24
C LYS A 87 -1.48 -25.14 1.97
N PHE A 88 -2.02 -26.10 2.69
CA PHE A 88 -3.42 -26.53 2.61
C PHE A 88 -4.11 -26.46 3.95
N PRO A 89 -5.43 -26.21 4.00
CA PRO A 89 -6.29 -25.85 2.87
C PRO A 89 -5.95 -24.48 2.31
N VAL A 90 -6.29 -24.23 1.03
CA VAL A 90 -6.14 -22.92 0.40
C VAL A 90 -7.32 -22.06 0.85
N GLU A 91 -7.04 -21.05 1.65
CA GLU A 91 -8.01 -20.16 2.27
C GLU A 91 -7.46 -18.74 2.33
N ASP A 92 -8.33 -17.76 2.25
CA ASP A 92 -7.95 -16.38 2.48
C ASP A 92 -7.51 -16.21 3.94
N LYS A 93 -6.28 -15.71 4.13
CA LYS A 93 -5.70 -15.56 5.47
C LYS A 93 -5.05 -14.20 5.63
N LYS A 94 -5.47 -13.49 6.64
CA LYS A 94 -4.89 -12.21 7.02
C LYS A 94 -3.95 -12.36 8.20
N GLY A 95 -2.67 -12.04 7.99
CA GLY A 95 -1.65 -12.12 9.03
C GLY A 95 -1.35 -13.54 9.49
N ALA A 96 -1.41 -14.52 8.60
CA ALA A 96 -1.10 -15.92 8.94
C ALA A 96 0.36 -16.07 9.41
N LYS A 97 0.57 -16.90 10.42
CA LYS A 97 1.90 -17.24 10.94
C LYS A 97 2.02 -18.77 11.01
N TYR A 98 3.16 -19.28 10.59
CA TYR A 98 3.46 -20.70 10.57
C TYR A 98 4.75 -21.00 11.34
N GLU A 99 4.81 -22.17 11.97
CA GLU A 99 5.98 -22.59 12.76
C GLU A 99 7.24 -22.75 11.91
N ASP A 100 7.08 -23.06 10.62
CA ASP A 100 8.18 -23.19 9.67
C ASP A 100 8.67 -21.85 9.09
N HIS A 101 8.13 -20.74 9.55
CA HIS A 101 8.45 -19.38 9.08
C HIS A 101 8.31 -19.19 7.56
N GLN A 102 7.46 -20.00 6.92
CA GLN A 102 7.15 -19.90 5.50
C GLN A 102 5.79 -19.25 5.29
N CYS A 103 5.56 -18.76 4.07
CA CYS A 103 4.28 -18.27 3.62
C CYS A 103 3.68 -19.20 2.58
N SER A 104 2.37 -19.13 2.37
CA SER A 104 1.75 -19.81 1.25
C SER A 104 2.14 -19.17 -0.08
N SER A 105 2.34 -19.98 -1.11
CA SER A 105 2.56 -19.47 -2.48
C SER A 105 1.29 -19.14 -3.24
N TYR A 106 0.16 -19.19 -2.59
CA TYR A 106 -1.08 -18.68 -3.13
C TYR A 106 -1.26 -17.22 -2.72
N ASP A 107 -1.75 -16.38 -3.60
CA ASP A 107 -2.06 -14.96 -3.36
C ASP A 107 -3.32 -14.73 -2.50
N VAL A 108 -3.56 -15.63 -1.58
CA VAL A 108 -4.62 -15.63 -0.57
C VAL A 108 -4.13 -15.26 0.82
N GLU A 109 -2.83 -15.07 1.00
CA GLU A 109 -2.26 -14.61 2.27
C GLU A 109 -1.84 -13.15 2.16
N VAL A 110 -2.27 -12.36 3.14
CA VAL A 110 -2.01 -10.92 3.19
C VAL A 110 -1.55 -10.49 4.57
N CYS A 111 -0.83 -9.39 4.62
CA CYS A 111 -0.45 -8.77 5.88
C CYS A 111 -1.68 -8.23 6.66
N PRO A 112 -1.56 -8.04 7.98
CA PRO A 112 -2.66 -7.52 8.78
C PRO A 112 -3.21 -6.17 8.32
N TRP A 113 -2.41 -5.38 7.62
CA TRP A 113 -2.77 -4.05 7.12
C TRP A 113 -3.24 -4.03 5.66
N SER A 114 -3.11 -5.13 4.93
CA SER A 114 -3.37 -5.24 3.49
C SER A 114 -4.60 -6.07 3.16
N ASN A 115 -4.83 -6.26 1.88
CA ASN A 115 -5.96 -7.04 1.35
C ASN A 115 -5.46 -8.00 0.28
N ILE A 116 -6.31 -8.94 -0.10
CA ILE A 116 -6.09 -9.74 -1.31
C ILE A 116 -6.24 -8.83 -2.55
N PRO A 117 -5.55 -9.13 -3.66
CA PRO A 117 -5.58 -8.29 -4.85
C PRO A 117 -6.99 -8.06 -5.41
N ASP A 118 -7.86 -9.06 -5.33
CA ASP A 118 -9.24 -8.97 -5.81
C ASP A 118 -10.02 -7.83 -5.16
N GLU A 119 -9.84 -7.59 -3.86
CA GLU A 119 -10.49 -6.50 -3.14
C GLU A 119 -10.00 -5.13 -3.62
N ASP A 120 -8.69 -4.99 -3.80
CA ASP A 120 -8.09 -3.72 -4.24
C ASP A 120 -8.43 -3.41 -5.70
N PHE A 121 -8.40 -4.42 -6.57
CA PHE A 121 -8.73 -4.25 -7.99
C PHE A 121 -10.21 -3.99 -8.21
N ALA A 122 -11.09 -4.74 -7.53
CA ALA A 122 -12.54 -4.52 -7.64
C ALA A 122 -12.90 -3.08 -7.23
N LEU A 123 -12.30 -2.56 -6.16
CA LEU A 123 -12.55 -1.19 -5.73
C LEU A 123 -12.12 -0.15 -6.80
N ALA A 124 -11.00 -0.39 -7.47
CA ALA A 124 -10.54 0.49 -8.54
C ALA A 124 -11.45 0.41 -9.78
N ASP A 125 -11.96 -0.76 -10.10
CA ASP A 125 -12.86 -0.96 -11.26
C ASP A 125 -14.28 -0.44 -11.00
N ASP A 126 -14.79 -0.61 -9.79
CA ASP A 126 -16.16 -0.23 -9.43
C ASP A 126 -16.34 1.27 -9.21
N HIS A 127 -15.27 2.01 -8.93
CA HIS A 127 -15.32 3.41 -8.57
C HIS A 127 -14.47 4.29 -9.49
N HIS A 128 -15.11 4.98 -10.42
CA HIS A 128 -14.49 5.87 -11.41
C HIS A 128 -13.64 7.01 -10.83
N TRP A 129 -13.81 7.33 -9.56
CA TRP A 129 -13.00 8.32 -8.83
C TRP A 129 -11.72 7.72 -8.24
N THR A 130 -11.53 6.40 -8.31
CA THR A 130 -10.26 5.75 -8.03
C THR A 130 -9.44 5.76 -9.30
N ILE A 131 -8.39 6.59 -9.33
CA ILE A 131 -7.64 6.88 -10.57
C ILE A 131 -6.52 5.87 -10.87
N GLY A 132 -6.41 4.84 -10.06
CA GLY A 132 -5.43 3.76 -10.22
C GLY A 132 -4.78 3.37 -8.91
N GLN A 133 -3.79 2.47 -9.01
CA GLN A 133 -3.09 1.95 -7.85
C GLN A 133 -1.65 1.56 -8.16
N PHE A 134 -0.82 1.59 -7.14
CA PHE A 134 0.54 1.07 -7.14
C PHE A 134 0.61 -0.14 -6.20
N VAL A 135 0.75 -1.31 -6.80
CA VAL A 135 0.82 -2.55 -6.04
C VAL A 135 2.17 -2.69 -5.35
N TRP A 136 2.18 -3.00 -4.07
CA TRP A 136 3.36 -3.41 -3.33
C TRP A 136 3.51 -4.93 -3.42
N THR A 137 4.49 -5.48 -4.14
CA THR A 137 5.53 -4.75 -4.87
C THR A 137 5.85 -5.46 -6.18
N GLY A 138 6.48 -4.77 -7.12
CA GLY A 138 6.86 -5.37 -8.40
C GLY A 138 7.88 -6.50 -8.27
N PHE A 139 8.93 -6.29 -7.48
CA PHE A 139 9.98 -7.28 -7.21
C PHE A 139 10.13 -7.50 -5.72
N ASP A 140 10.39 -8.75 -5.34
CA ASP A 140 10.85 -9.03 -3.98
C ASP A 140 12.18 -8.36 -3.70
N TYR A 141 12.38 -7.96 -2.46
CA TYR A 141 13.67 -7.47 -1.98
C TYR A 141 14.36 -8.52 -1.13
N LEU A 142 15.59 -8.85 -1.51
CA LEU A 142 16.39 -9.87 -0.86
C LEU A 142 16.98 -9.35 0.46
N GLY A 143 17.05 -10.23 1.44
CA GLY A 143 17.71 -9.95 2.72
C GLY A 143 16.85 -9.21 3.74
N GLU A 144 15.63 -8.80 3.39
CA GLU A 144 14.69 -8.23 4.33
C GLU A 144 13.58 -9.23 4.67
N PRO A 145 13.60 -9.80 5.89
CA PRO A 145 12.56 -10.72 6.31
C PRO A 145 11.24 -9.99 6.50
N SER A 146 10.29 -10.35 5.71
CA SER A 146 8.94 -9.80 5.69
C SER A 146 8.01 -10.85 5.12
N PRO A 147 6.74 -10.90 5.47
CA PRO A 147 5.91 -9.82 6.02
C PRO A 147 5.64 -9.86 7.52
N TYR A 148 5.96 -10.90 8.23
CA TYR A 148 5.32 -11.20 9.51
C TYR A 148 6.25 -11.05 10.73
N ASP A 149 6.90 -9.92 10.93
CA ASP A 149 7.86 -9.72 12.03
C ASP A 149 8.95 -10.79 12.02
N THR A 150 9.38 -11.15 10.84
CA THR A 150 10.26 -12.28 10.64
C THR A 150 11.69 -11.82 10.47
N ASP A 151 12.27 -11.35 11.53
CA ASP A 151 13.71 -11.32 11.74
C ASP A 151 14.28 -12.72 12.02
N SER A 152 13.42 -13.74 11.92
CA SER A 152 13.80 -15.12 12.14
C SER A 152 14.27 -15.80 10.86
N TRP A 153 15.38 -16.51 10.97
CA TRP A 153 15.88 -17.43 9.95
C TRP A 153 14.85 -18.56 9.68
N PRO A 154 14.54 -18.97 8.44
CA PRO A 154 15.31 -18.73 7.21
C PRO A 154 14.70 -17.74 6.20
N ASN A 155 14.18 -16.64 6.61
CA ASN A 155 13.64 -15.67 5.67
C ASN A 155 14.69 -15.09 4.71
N HIS A 156 14.42 -15.19 3.43
CA HIS A 156 15.34 -14.83 2.37
C HIS A 156 14.93 -13.61 1.56
N SER A 157 13.64 -13.30 1.57
CA SER A 157 13.07 -12.20 0.79
C SER A 157 11.78 -11.67 1.42
N SER A 158 11.25 -10.60 0.84
CA SER A 158 9.99 -10.00 1.27
C SER A 158 8.75 -10.85 1.02
N MET A 159 8.79 -11.72 0.04
CA MET A 159 7.66 -12.54 -0.43
C MET A 159 6.46 -11.77 -0.98
N PHE A 160 6.57 -10.46 -1.19
CA PHE A 160 5.51 -9.59 -1.74
C PHE A 160 5.59 -9.37 -3.25
N GLY A 161 6.72 -9.72 -3.86
CA GLY A 161 6.96 -9.45 -5.26
C GLY A 161 6.01 -10.19 -6.20
N ILE A 162 5.48 -9.48 -7.17
CA ILE A 162 4.81 -10.09 -8.32
C ILE A 162 5.83 -10.88 -9.15
N ILE A 163 7.07 -10.41 -9.15
CA ILE A 163 8.21 -11.05 -9.84
C ILE A 163 9.25 -11.42 -8.80
N ASP A 164 9.62 -12.69 -8.78
CA ASP A 164 10.75 -13.18 -8.00
C ASP A 164 12.08 -12.72 -8.63
N PRO A 165 12.97 -12.01 -7.90
CA PRO A 165 14.21 -11.49 -8.46
C PRO A 165 15.27 -12.56 -8.78
N VAL A 166 15.07 -13.80 -8.35
CA VAL A 166 16.03 -14.90 -8.53
C VAL A 166 15.53 -15.96 -9.50
N SER A 167 14.23 -16.09 -9.66
CA SER A 167 13.60 -17.07 -10.52
C SER A 167 13.17 -16.45 -11.85
N TYR A 168 13.89 -16.73 -12.90
CA TYR A 168 13.49 -16.41 -14.27
C TYR A 168 12.64 -17.56 -14.82
N THR A 169 11.42 -17.67 -14.40
CA THR A 169 10.49 -18.63 -15.01
C THR A 169 9.20 -17.94 -15.36
#